data_be2b432216a0e393eda3a8d7a3cc4346
#
_entry.id   be2b432216a0e393eda3a8d7a3cc4346
#
_cell.length_a   1.000
_cell.length_b   1.000
_cell.length_c   1.000
_cell.angle_alpha   90.00
_cell.angle_beta   90.00
_cell.angle_gamma   90.00
#
_symmetry.space_group_name_H-M   'P 1'
#
loop_
_entity.id
_entity.type
_entity.pdbx_description
1 polymer ?
#
loop_
_entity_poly.entity_id
_entity_poly.type
_entity_poly.pdbx_seq_one_letter_code
_entity_poly.pdbx_strand_id
1 'polypeptide(L)'
;MIIQSVRSSGHLRIDQLAELTGASPVTIRRDLTELEAQGSLRRTRGGAARSGKYHENVPYHVRAAEEEEAKASLAVAAASLITDYDSVIIDNGTTCHAVARELAGRPLTALCLSLHAAATLGAVPGVRVIVPGGP
;
A
#
# COMPACT_ATOMS: atom_id res chain seq x y z
N MET A 1 -14.75 -9.00 -7.08
CA MET A 1 -14.68 -8.36 -8.41
C MET A 1 -14.88 -6.84 -8.34
N ILE A 2 -16.02 -6.28 -7.90
CA ILE A 2 -16.28 -4.82 -7.83
C ILE A 2 -15.18 -4.06 -7.08
N ILE A 3 -14.82 -4.49 -5.87
CA ILE A 3 -13.80 -3.84 -5.04
C ILE A 3 -12.46 -3.78 -5.78
N GLN A 4 -12.04 -4.88 -6.39
CA GLN A 4 -10.77 -4.97 -7.09
C GLN A 4 -10.73 -4.06 -8.32
N SER A 5 -11.83 -4.01 -9.09
CA SER A 5 -11.94 -3.12 -10.25
C SER A 5 -11.92 -1.65 -9.85
N VAL A 6 -12.62 -1.26 -8.77
CA VAL A 6 -12.58 0.11 -8.26
C VAL A 6 -11.20 0.47 -7.70
N ARG A 7 -10.51 -0.50 -7.10
CA ARG A 7 -9.13 -0.29 -6.60
C ARG A 7 -8.14 -0.03 -7.73
N SER A 8 -8.17 -0.82 -8.79
CA SER A 8 -7.23 -0.67 -9.91
C SER A 8 -7.51 0.60 -10.73
N SER A 9 -8.78 0.94 -10.95
CA SER A 9 -9.18 2.10 -11.78
C SER A 9 -9.31 3.41 -11.00
N GLY A 10 -9.30 3.37 -9.65
CA GLY A 10 -9.48 4.53 -8.79
C GLY A 10 -10.93 4.99 -8.68
N HIS A 11 -11.67 5.01 -9.77
CA HIS A 11 -13.08 5.35 -9.87
C HIS A 11 -13.73 4.58 -11.03
N LEU A 12 -14.94 4.04 -10.82
CA LEU A 12 -15.76 3.43 -11.86
C LEU A 12 -17.22 3.87 -11.74
N ARG A 13 -17.87 4.06 -12.90
CA ARG A 13 -19.29 4.37 -12.97
C ARG A 13 -20.14 3.09 -12.88
N ILE A 14 -21.44 3.24 -12.56
CA ILE A 14 -22.37 2.13 -12.43
C ILE A 14 -22.50 1.34 -13.75
N ASP A 15 -22.52 2.02 -14.90
CA ASP A 15 -22.58 1.40 -16.21
C ASP A 15 -21.34 0.53 -16.49
N GLN A 16 -20.15 1.05 -16.20
CA GLN A 16 -18.89 0.31 -16.34
C GLN A 16 -18.83 -0.91 -15.42
N LEU A 17 -19.33 -0.78 -14.18
CA LEU A 17 -19.42 -1.89 -13.23
C LEU A 17 -20.44 -2.93 -13.69
N ALA A 18 -21.55 -2.50 -14.27
CA ALA A 18 -22.57 -3.41 -14.85
C ALA A 18 -21.99 -4.22 -16.02
N GLU A 19 -21.25 -3.57 -16.93
CA GLU A 19 -20.56 -4.26 -18.04
C GLU A 19 -19.51 -5.26 -17.53
N LEU A 20 -18.68 -4.88 -16.58
CA LEU A 20 -17.61 -5.73 -16.01
C LEU A 20 -18.16 -6.95 -15.25
N THR A 21 -19.32 -6.81 -14.62
CA THR A 21 -19.89 -7.85 -13.75
C THR A 21 -20.99 -8.66 -14.41
N GLY A 22 -21.60 -8.14 -15.48
CA GLY A 22 -22.82 -8.70 -16.06
C GLY A 22 -24.07 -8.46 -15.21
N ALA A 23 -23.99 -7.68 -14.13
CA ALA A 23 -25.11 -7.41 -13.23
C ALA A 23 -25.90 -6.17 -13.66
N SER A 24 -27.18 -6.11 -13.28
CA SER A 24 -28.01 -4.93 -13.57
C SER A 24 -27.54 -3.69 -12.81
N PRO A 25 -27.75 -2.47 -13.32
CA PRO A 25 -27.43 -1.23 -12.60
C PRO A 25 -28.10 -1.12 -11.21
N VAL A 26 -29.26 -1.75 -11.04
CA VAL A 26 -29.98 -1.81 -9.75
C VAL A 26 -29.20 -2.68 -8.75
N THR A 27 -28.75 -3.85 -9.19
CA THR A 27 -27.92 -4.75 -8.40
C THR A 27 -26.61 -4.07 -8.00
N ILE A 28 -25.93 -3.42 -8.95
CA ILE A 28 -24.69 -2.68 -8.68
C ILE A 28 -24.91 -1.59 -7.62
N ARG A 29 -26.01 -0.81 -7.70
CA ARG A 29 -26.31 0.22 -6.68
C ARG A 29 -26.47 -0.35 -5.29
N ARG A 30 -27.13 -1.50 -5.17
CA ARG A 30 -27.33 -2.20 -3.90
C ARG A 30 -26.00 -2.70 -3.34
N ASP A 31 -25.21 -3.38 -4.17
CA ASP A 31 -23.88 -3.90 -3.79
C ASP A 31 -22.95 -2.78 -3.36
N LEU A 32 -22.93 -1.65 -4.09
CA LEU A 32 -22.13 -0.48 -3.71
C LEU A 32 -22.56 0.13 -2.37
N THR A 33 -23.85 0.08 -2.02
CA THR A 33 -24.34 0.56 -0.73
C THR A 33 -23.83 -0.33 0.41
N GLU A 34 -23.86 -1.64 0.21
CA GLU A 34 -23.37 -2.61 1.18
C GLU A 34 -21.85 -2.51 1.37
N LEU A 35 -21.11 -2.41 0.26
CA LEU A 35 -19.64 -2.26 0.28
C LEU A 35 -19.19 -0.93 0.89
N GLU A 36 -19.96 0.15 0.72
CA GLU A 36 -19.71 1.43 1.40
C GLU A 36 -19.96 1.32 2.91
N ALA A 37 -21.03 0.65 3.32
CA ALA A 37 -21.31 0.39 4.74
C ALA A 37 -20.20 -0.43 5.41
N GLN A 38 -19.56 -1.33 4.66
CA GLN A 38 -18.38 -2.11 5.09
C GLN A 38 -17.06 -1.31 5.03
N GLY A 39 -17.08 -0.05 4.55
CA GLY A 39 -15.88 0.78 4.39
C GLY A 39 -14.95 0.38 3.24
N SER A 40 -15.36 -0.59 2.41
CA SER A 40 -14.52 -1.16 1.35
C SER A 40 -14.31 -0.23 0.15
N LEU A 41 -15.23 0.71 -0.05
CA LEU A 41 -15.20 1.73 -1.10
C LEU A 41 -16.01 2.96 -0.66
N ARG A 42 -15.95 4.04 -1.43
CA ARG A 42 -16.79 5.23 -1.25
C ARG A 42 -17.69 5.40 -2.47
N ARG A 43 -18.99 5.61 -2.24
CA ARG A 43 -19.92 5.94 -3.34
C ARG A 43 -19.69 7.37 -3.84
N THR A 44 -19.85 7.54 -5.13
CA THR A 44 -19.85 8.84 -5.80
C THR A 44 -21.15 9.02 -6.57
N ARG A 45 -21.41 10.25 -7.07
CA ARG A 45 -22.57 10.50 -7.90
C ARG A 45 -22.44 9.69 -9.21
N GLY A 46 -23.16 8.56 -9.29
CA GLY A 46 -23.17 7.67 -10.45
C GLY A 46 -22.15 6.53 -10.47
N GLY A 47 -21.42 6.28 -9.36
CA GLY A 47 -20.43 5.20 -9.32
C GLY A 47 -19.81 4.97 -7.95
N ALA A 48 -18.60 4.46 -7.96
CA ALA A 48 -17.79 4.21 -6.77
C ALA A 48 -16.33 4.63 -6.99
N ALA A 49 -15.70 5.08 -5.93
CA ALA A 49 -14.29 5.41 -5.87
C ALA A 49 -13.60 4.66 -4.72
N ARG A 50 -12.29 4.61 -4.74
CA ARG A 50 -11.50 4.14 -3.60
C ARG A 50 -11.95 4.86 -2.32
N SER A 51 -12.10 4.12 -1.24
CA SER A 51 -12.23 4.72 0.08
C SER A 51 -10.87 5.29 0.49
N GLY A 52 -10.80 6.59 0.77
CA GLY A 52 -9.58 7.20 1.31
C GLY A 52 -9.21 6.67 2.70
N LYS A 53 -10.17 6.09 3.41
CA LYS A 53 -9.98 5.47 4.73
C LYS A 53 -9.51 4.01 4.66
N TYR A 54 -9.38 3.45 3.45
CA TYR A 54 -9.05 2.04 3.27
C TYR A 54 -7.70 1.66 3.90
N HIS A 55 -6.72 2.56 3.83
CA HIS A 55 -5.40 2.31 4.41
C HIS A 55 -5.34 2.43 5.93
N GLU A 56 -6.26 3.18 6.55
CA GLU A 56 -6.26 3.37 8.01
C GLU A 56 -6.79 2.15 8.77
N ASN A 57 -7.67 1.34 8.14
CA ASN A 57 -8.34 0.22 8.80
C ASN A 57 -7.87 -1.17 8.33
N VAL A 58 -7.02 -1.27 7.31
CA VAL A 58 -6.50 -2.56 6.85
C VAL A 58 -5.26 -2.92 7.65
N PRO A 59 -5.24 -4.06 8.33
CA PRO A 59 -4.08 -4.52 9.09
C PRO A 59 -2.82 -4.56 8.23
N TYR A 60 -1.67 -4.27 8.85
CA TYR A 60 -0.39 -4.21 8.16
C TYR A 60 -0.07 -5.48 7.37
N HIS A 61 -0.28 -6.67 7.95
CA HIS A 61 0.01 -7.95 7.31
C HIS A 61 -0.83 -8.20 6.05
N VAL A 62 -2.10 -7.72 6.03
CA VAL A 62 -2.97 -7.81 4.85
C VAL A 62 -2.43 -6.91 3.74
N ARG A 63 -2.09 -5.65 4.08
CA ARG A 63 -1.49 -4.71 3.12
C ARG A 63 -0.12 -5.19 2.63
N ALA A 64 0.65 -5.90 3.46
CA ALA A 64 1.94 -6.45 3.06
C ALA A 64 1.80 -7.53 1.99
N ALA A 65 0.77 -8.37 2.08
CA ALA A 65 0.48 -9.42 1.12
C ALA A 65 -0.17 -8.92 -0.19
N GLU A 66 -0.81 -7.72 -0.16
CA GLU A 66 -1.37 -7.13 -1.37
C GLU A 66 -0.25 -6.67 -2.32
N GLU A 67 -0.35 -7.02 -3.61
CA GLU A 67 0.59 -6.62 -4.67
C GLU A 67 2.07 -6.90 -4.31
N GLU A 68 2.34 -8.04 -3.68
CA GLU A 68 3.66 -8.37 -3.15
C GLU A 68 4.74 -8.37 -4.23
N GLU A 69 4.47 -8.94 -5.41
CA GLU A 69 5.41 -8.96 -6.53
C GLU A 69 5.72 -7.56 -7.06
N ALA A 70 4.70 -6.69 -7.17
CA ALA A 70 4.89 -5.32 -7.61
C ALA A 70 5.73 -4.53 -6.60
N LYS A 71 5.49 -4.72 -5.29
CA LYS A 71 6.30 -4.09 -4.23
C LYS A 71 7.74 -4.59 -4.24
N ALA A 72 7.96 -5.90 -4.45
CA ALA A 72 9.30 -6.46 -4.56
C ALA A 72 10.06 -5.87 -5.76
N SER A 73 9.42 -5.79 -6.93
CA SER A 73 10.01 -5.19 -8.12
C SER A 73 10.37 -3.72 -7.92
N LEU A 74 9.46 -2.96 -7.29
CA LEU A 74 9.72 -1.55 -6.92
C LEU A 74 10.87 -1.43 -5.92
N ALA A 75 10.94 -2.34 -4.95
CA ALA A 75 11.98 -2.33 -3.93
C ALA A 75 13.37 -2.53 -4.53
N VAL A 76 13.51 -3.50 -5.44
CA VAL A 76 14.77 -3.74 -6.17
C VAL A 76 15.16 -2.50 -6.98
N ALA A 77 14.23 -1.92 -7.73
CA ALA A 77 14.48 -0.72 -8.52
C ALA A 77 14.89 0.47 -7.63
N ALA A 78 14.19 0.71 -6.52
CA ALA A 78 14.52 1.78 -5.59
C ALA A 78 15.87 1.56 -4.92
N ALA A 79 16.18 0.33 -4.48
CA ALA A 79 17.46 0.00 -3.87
C ALA A 79 18.65 0.19 -4.83
N SER A 80 18.44 0.00 -6.14
CA SER A 80 19.48 0.23 -7.15
C SER A 80 19.86 1.69 -7.33
N LEU A 81 18.99 2.63 -6.92
CA LEU A 81 19.27 4.07 -6.96
C LEU A 81 20.09 4.56 -5.76
N ILE A 82 20.22 3.73 -4.73
CA ILE A 82 20.90 4.07 -3.49
C ILE A 82 22.32 3.52 -3.54
N THR A 83 23.29 4.35 -3.19
CA THR A 83 24.69 3.99 -3.15
C THR A 83 25.12 3.70 -1.70
N ASP A 84 26.14 2.88 -1.52
CA ASP A 84 26.71 2.63 -0.19
C ASP A 84 27.20 3.93 0.43
N TYR A 85 27.00 4.05 1.74
CA TYR A 85 27.25 5.25 2.56
C TYR A 85 26.25 6.40 2.35
N ASP A 86 25.21 6.25 1.53
CA ASP A 86 24.13 7.22 1.44
C ASP A 86 23.35 7.34 2.76
N SER A 87 22.67 8.47 2.90
CA SER A 87 21.67 8.71 3.95
C SER A 87 20.28 8.74 3.34
N VAL A 88 19.39 7.90 3.83
CA VAL A 88 18.04 7.76 3.30
C VAL A 88 16.99 7.95 4.38
N ILE A 89 15.80 8.37 3.98
CA ILE A 89 14.61 8.39 4.84
C ILE A 89 13.67 7.31 4.35
N ILE A 90 13.31 6.39 5.23
CA ILE A 90 12.36 5.30 4.96
C ILE A 90 11.03 5.65 5.64
N ASP A 91 10.04 5.98 4.84
CA ASP A 91 8.71 6.34 5.30
C ASP A 91 7.87 5.11 5.69
N ASN A 92 6.68 5.36 6.19
CA ASN A 92 5.72 4.31 6.55
C ASN A 92 5.18 3.59 5.31
N GLY A 93 4.76 2.35 5.52
CA GLY A 93 4.06 1.57 4.52
C GLY A 93 4.77 0.29 4.11
N THR A 94 4.00 -0.61 3.51
CA THR A 94 4.50 -1.94 3.15
C THR A 94 5.45 -1.93 1.95
N THR A 95 5.33 -0.95 1.06
CA THR A 95 6.27 -0.75 -0.06
C THR A 95 7.63 -0.25 0.45
N CYS A 96 7.64 0.75 1.33
CA CYS A 96 8.88 1.22 1.97
C CYS A 96 9.54 0.13 2.82
N HIS A 97 8.74 -0.75 3.47
CA HIS A 97 9.28 -1.91 4.16
C HIS A 97 9.92 -2.92 3.19
N ALA A 98 9.37 -3.13 2.00
CA ALA A 98 10.00 -3.95 0.96
C ALA A 98 11.37 -3.36 0.55
N VAL A 99 11.46 -2.04 0.37
CA VAL A 99 12.74 -1.36 0.11
C VAL A 99 13.73 -1.57 1.26
N ALA A 100 13.28 -1.48 2.51
CA ALA A 100 14.14 -1.74 3.66
C ALA A 100 14.74 -3.15 3.66
N ARG A 101 14.00 -4.16 3.21
CA ARG A 101 14.52 -5.53 3.05
C ARG A 101 15.68 -5.59 2.05
N GLU A 102 15.56 -4.90 0.91
CA GLU A 102 16.61 -4.86 -0.12
C GLU A 102 17.86 -4.08 0.32
N LEU A 103 17.70 -3.15 1.27
CA LEU A 103 18.81 -2.34 1.80
C LEU A 103 19.49 -2.99 3.02
N ALA A 104 18.92 -4.04 3.59
CA ALA A 104 19.46 -4.69 4.78
C ALA A 104 20.89 -5.19 4.55
N GLY A 105 21.78 -4.92 5.51
CA GLY A 105 23.19 -5.31 5.44
C GLY A 105 24.09 -4.40 4.63
N ARG A 106 23.58 -3.37 3.96
CA ARG A 106 24.38 -2.38 3.22
C ARG A 106 24.92 -1.30 4.16
N PRO A 107 26.13 -0.78 3.92
CA PRO A 107 26.71 0.29 4.73
C PRO A 107 26.04 1.64 4.38
N LEU A 108 24.93 1.98 5.04
CA LEU A 108 24.21 3.24 4.85
C LEU A 108 23.60 3.74 6.16
N THR A 109 23.11 4.98 6.16
CA THR A 109 22.37 5.56 7.29
C THR A 109 20.91 5.68 6.90
N ALA A 110 19.98 5.11 7.70
CA ALA A 110 18.55 5.16 7.44
C ALA A 110 17.80 5.81 8.61
N LEU A 111 17.11 6.91 8.35
CA LEU A 111 16.09 7.47 9.23
C LEU A 111 14.77 6.76 8.93
N CYS A 112 14.30 5.92 9.86
CA CYS A 112 13.10 5.12 9.69
C CYS A 112 11.91 5.73 10.43
N LEU A 113 10.86 6.07 9.70
CA LEU A 113 9.57 6.49 10.25
C LEU A 113 8.65 5.30 10.55
N SER A 114 9.06 4.09 10.16
CA SER A 114 8.36 2.84 10.37
C SER A 114 9.16 1.91 11.29
N LEU A 115 8.51 1.41 12.35
CA LEU A 115 9.12 0.41 13.23
C LEU A 115 9.40 -0.92 12.51
N HIS A 116 8.61 -1.30 11.53
CA HIS A 116 8.86 -2.50 10.71
C HIS A 116 10.14 -2.37 9.90
N ALA A 117 10.35 -1.21 9.25
CA ALA A 117 11.57 -0.94 8.51
C ALA A 117 12.79 -0.87 9.44
N ALA A 118 12.67 -0.19 10.58
CA ALA A 118 13.73 -0.08 11.57
C ALA A 118 14.15 -1.46 12.11
N ALA A 119 13.19 -2.32 12.46
CA ALA A 119 13.46 -3.68 12.92
C ALA A 119 14.16 -4.52 11.84
N THR A 120 13.72 -4.43 10.59
CA THR A 120 14.32 -5.16 9.46
C THR A 120 15.76 -4.74 9.23
N LEU A 121 16.04 -3.44 9.19
CA LEU A 121 17.39 -2.91 8.96
C LEU A 121 18.32 -3.14 10.15
N GLY A 122 17.77 -3.09 11.38
CA GLY A 122 18.54 -3.32 12.60
C GLY A 122 18.83 -4.80 12.90
N ALA A 123 18.17 -5.72 12.19
CA ALA A 123 18.35 -7.17 12.41
C ALA A 123 19.72 -7.69 11.93
N VAL A 124 20.34 -6.99 10.98
CA VAL A 124 21.64 -7.38 10.41
C VAL A 124 22.61 -6.19 10.47
N PRO A 125 23.92 -6.44 10.71
CA PRO A 125 24.92 -5.38 10.68
C PRO A 125 25.01 -4.70 9.30
N GLY A 126 25.36 -3.42 9.28
CA GLY A 126 25.61 -2.66 8.06
C GLY A 126 24.91 -1.31 8.06
N VAL A 127 23.61 -1.28 8.28
CA VAL A 127 22.83 -0.04 8.30
C VAL A 127 22.93 0.64 9.68
N ARG A 128 23.25 1.93 9.68
CA ARG A 128 23.05 2.79 10.85
C ARG A 128 21.58 3.23 10.88
N VAL A 129 20.79 2.62 11.76
CA VAL A 129 19.35 2.93 11.89
C VAL A 129 19.14 4.07 12.87
N ILE A 130 18.36 5.07 12.47
CA ILE A 130 17.91 6.19 13.29
C ILE A 130 16.38 6.12 13.33
N VAL A 131 15.79 6.09 14.52
CA VAL A 131 14.35 6.16 14.72
C VAL A 131 14.04 7.47 15.43
N PRO A 132 13.20 8.36 14.88
CA PRO A 132 12.83 9.58 15.55
C PRO A 132 12.04 9.23 16.83
N GLY A 133 12.44 9.81 17.94
CA GLY A 133 11.65 9.75 19.17
C GLY A 133 10.42 10.64 19.07
N GLY A 134 9.30 10.21 19.61
CA GLY A 134 8.11 11.04 19.83
C GLY A 134 7.87 11.23 21.31
N PRO A 135 7.03 12.24 21.68
CA PRO A 135 6.54 12.37 23.05
C PRO A 135 5.68 11.18 23.45
#